data_d500d2d6cbe4331e502368482cfed61f
#
_entry.id   d500d2d6cbe4331e502368482cfed61f
#
_cell.length_a   1.000
_cell.length_b   1.000
_cell.length_c   1.000
_cell.angle_alpha   90.00
_cell.angle_beta   90.00
_cell.angle_gamma   90.00
#
_symmetry.space_group_name_H-M   'P 1'
#
loop_
_entity.id
_entity.type
_entity.pdbx_description
1 polymer ?
#
loop_
_entity_poly.entity_id
_entity_poly.type
_entity_poly.pdbx_seq_one_letter_code
_entity_poly.pdbx_strand_id
1 'polypeptide(L)'
;MKNRGITTLTIVAALLVGGLGSPLTTTLAGSKHHPLNFKSIDDGEILYVPRDYATIQSAVNAAGEGDTILVATGVYSENVVVSTSDVRLRGGGDVVLDGTSLSGIGIHVLGASATAPATGVEVSDFEVRNFERGIIVEWATKARVSDNYVHDNVDKLAPAVLGDGTGIELVTASASDVSDNVVSRNGLGGIQLRVGSTDNTIHHNRVDENGSQSSTFDGVGILVTGAGTDNNQVQHNKIVANFGRGILLSRPPGTVPLSGNLVAHNRAHRNLRAGIAIMFAATGNTVVHNDARENNLSGLPPCFHCNLFDLSIGGNTWDKNLGTFNETDASCLQ
;
A
#
# COMPACT_ATOMS: atom_id res chain seq x y z
N MET A 1 -31.59 39.88 -28.00
CA MET A 1 -32.49 40.38 -26.96
C MET A 1 -33.52 39.31 -26.61
N LYS A 2 -33.35 38.62 -25.54
CA LYS A 2 -34.35 37.72 -24.93
C LYS A 2 -34.31 37.93 -23.42
N ASN A 3 -35.32 38.62 -22.91
CA ASN A 3 -35.60 38.80 -21.49
C ASN A 3 -35.87 37.45 -20.83
N ARG A 4 -35.13 37.12 -19.78
CA ARG A 4 -35.52 36.08 -18.85
C ARG A 4 -36.07 36.72 -17.59
N GLY A 5 -37.36 36.47 -17.36
CA GLY A 5 -38.11 36.98 -16.23
C GLY A 5 -37.58 36.39 -14.91
N ILE A 6 -37.47 37.25 -13.95
CA ILE A 6 -37.16 36.90 -12.54
C ILE A 6 -38.49 36.50 -11.89
N THR A 7 -38.59 35.24 -11.48
CA THR A 7 -39.74 34.75 -10.70
C THR A 7 -39.45 34.99 -9.21
N THR A 8 -40.14 35.92 -8.62
CA THR A 8 -40.06 36.22 -7.18
C THR A 8 -40.99 35.23 -6.44
N LEU A 9 -40.41 34.38 -5.62
CA LEU A 9 -41.16 33.50 -4.74
C LEU A 9 -41.48 34.28 -3.45
N THR A 10 -42.76 34.61 -3.24
CA THR A 10 -43.27 35.24 -2.01
C THR A 10 -43.73 34.14 -1.06
N ILE A 11 -43.07 33.99 0.07
CA ILE A 11 -43.56 33.11 1.17
C ILE A 11 -44.35 33.99 2.13
N VAL A 12 -45.66 33.78 2.19
CA VAL A 12 -46.53 34.40 3.19
C VAL A 12 -46.67 33.44 4.36
N ALA A 13 -46.07 33.78 5.49
CA ALA A 13 -46.32 33.08 6.75
C ALA A 13 -47.46 33.80 7.48
N ALA A 14 -48.62 33.18 7.56
CA ALA A 14 -49.78 33.67 8.34
C ALA A 14 -49.62 33.14 9.78
N LEU A 15 -49.36 34.02 10.73
CA LEU A 15 -49.49 33.74 12.15
C LEU A 15 -50.82 34.34 12.64
N LEU A 16 -51.77 33.49 12.98
CA LEU A 16 -53.07 33.86 13.59
C LEU A 16 -52.89 33.93 15.10
N VAL A 17 -52.73 35.17 15.65
CA VAL A 17 -53.08 35.47 17.02
C VAL A 17 -53.72 36.86 17.02
N GLY A 18 -54.94 36.97 17.57
CA GLY A 18 -55.77 38.12 17.50
C GLY A 18 -55.21 39.35 18.19
N GLY A 19 -55.39 40.51 17.55
CA GLY A 19 -55.10 41.84 18.07
C GLY A 19 -54.83 42.84 16.95
N LEU A 20 -55.63 43.87 16.87
CA LEU A 20 -55.53 45.00 15.93
C LEU A 20 -54.13 45.61 15.93
N GLY A 21 -53.41 45.53 14.78
CA GLY A 21 -52.14 46.16 14.60
C GLY A 21 -51.71 46.12 13.15
N SER A 22 -51.35 47.28 12.58
CA SER A 22 -50.97 47.50 11.19
C SER A 22 -49.80 46.55 10.73
N PRO A 23 -49.75 46.20 9.42
CA PRO A 23 -48.68 45.33 8.92
C PRO A 23 -47.33 46.06 8.93
N LEU A 24 -46.36 45.51 9.66
CA LEU A 24 -44.94 45.89 9.58
C LEU A 24 -44.35 45.33 8.29
N THR A 25 -44.09 46.16 7.33
CA THR A 25 -43.29 45.84 6.14
C THR A 25 -41.83 45.97 6.53
N THR A 26 -41.16 44.83 6.82
CA THR A 26 -39.69 44.81 6.94
C THR A 26 -39.07 44.58 5.55
N THR A 27 -38.46 45.61 5.01
CA THR A 27 -37.57 45.52 3.86
C THR A 27 -36.25 44.93 4.30
N LEU A 28 -35.99 43.68 3.99
CA LEU A 28 -34.66 43.06 4.12
C LEU A 28 -33.75 43.66 3.06
N ALA A 29 -32.83 44.54 3.49
CA ALA A 29 -31.76 45.03 2.64
C ALA A 29 -30.83 43.87 2.21
N GLY A 30 -30.48 43.88 0.93
CA GLY A 30 -29.81 42.81 0.21
C GLY A 30 -28.63 42.15 0.96
N SER A 31 -28.78 40.92 1.31
CA SER A 31 -27.66 40.01 1.52
C SER A 31 -27.20 39.55 0.11
N LYS A 32 -25.92 39.78 -0.18
CA LYS A 32 -25.28 39.18 -1.33
C LYS A 32 -25.42 37.65 -1.16
N HIS A 33 -26.31 37.05 -1.96
CA HIS A 33 -26.31 35.60 -2.09
C HIS A 33 -24.99 35.18 -2.69
N HIS A 34 -24.07 34.65 -1.84
CA HIS A 34 -23.13 33.69 -2.32
C HIS A 34 -23.96 32.51 -2.79
N PRO A 35 -23.82 32.03 -4.03
CA PRO A 35 -24.42 30.77 -4.40
C PRO A 35 -23.84 29.70 -3.48
N LEU A 36 -24.68 29.06 -2.68
CA LEU A 36 -24.32 27.84 -2.01
C LEU A 36 -24.03 26.84 -3.11
N ASN A 37 -22.76 26.66 -3.43
CA ASN A 37 -22.31 25.62 -4.31
C ASN A 37 -22.52 24.32 -3.52
N PHE A 38 -23.65 23.68 -3.70
CA PHE A 38 -23.81 22.28 -3.27
C PHE A 38 -22.92 21.46 -4.18
N LYS A 39 -21.65 21.25 -3.76
CA LYS A 39 -20.80 20.22 -4.33
C LYS A 39 -21.56 18.91 -4.11
N SER A 40 -21.87 18.19 -5.18
CA SER A 40 -22.40 16.82 -5.05
C SER A 40 -21.38 16.01 -4.25
N ILE A 41 -21.85 15.25 -3.27
CA ILE A 41 -21.00 14.53 -2.30
C ILE A 41 -20.21 13.39 -3.00
N ASP A 42 -20.46 13.13 -4.29
CA ASP A 42 -19.94 11.96 -5.01
C ASP A 42 -18.90 12.24 -6.12
N ASP A 43 -18.69 13.50 -6.54
CA ASP A 43 -17.74 13.84 -7.61
C ASP A 43 -16.65 14.77 -7.06
N GLY A 44 -15.54 14.18 -6.56
CA GLY A 44 -14.33 14.93 -6.21
C GLY A 44 -13.82 15.77 -7.38
N GLU A 45 -13.06 16.81 -7.08
CA GLU A 45 -12.39 17.61 -8.11
C GLU A 45 -11.19 16.85 -8.69
N ILE A 46 -10.83 17.17 -9.94
CA ILE A 46 -9.57 16.71 -10.53
C ILE A 46 -8.57 17.85 -10.47
N LEU A 47 -7.50 17.66 -9.71
CA LEU A 47 -6.38 18.57 -9.57
C LEU A 47 -5.25 18.10 -10.50
N TYR A 48 -4.86 18.92 -11.45
CA TYR A 48 -3.87 18.52 -12.46
C TYR A 48 -2.47 19.04 -12.11
N VAL A 49 -1.48 18.15 -12.24
CA VAL A 49 -0.06 18.47 -12.08
C VAL A 49 0.62 18.27 -13.45
N PRO A 50 1.40 19.22 -13.98
CA PRO A 50 1.74 20.54 -13.41
C PRO A 50 0.79 21.69 -13.82
N ARG A 51 -0.34 21.40 -14.45
CA ARG A 51 -1.22 22.44 -15.02
C ARG A 51 -1.76 23.41 -13.98
N ASP A 52 -2.30 22.89 -12.87
CA ASP A 52 -2.96 23.69 -11.84
C ASP A 52 -2.06 23.83 -10.60
N TYR A 53 -1.21 22.85 -10.35
CA TYR A 53 -0.27 22.79 -9.23
C TYR A 53 1.13 22.44 -9.75
N ALA A 54 2.14 23.22 -9.38
CA ALA A 54 3.49 23.05 -9.90
C ALA A 54 4.16 21.74 -9.44
N THR A 55 3.75 21.18 -8.28
CA THR A 55 4.28 19.95 -7.69
C THR A 55 3.16 19.00 -7.29
N ILE A 56 3.47 17.70 -7.21
CA ILE A 56 2.52 16.68 -6.74
C ILE A 56 2.12 16.99 -5.30
N GLN A 57 3.10 17.30 -4.42
CA GLN A 57 2.80 17.61 -3.02
C GLN A 57 1.91 18.85 -2.87
N SER A 58 2.04 19.86 -3.72
CA SER A 58 1.16 21.05 -3.65
C SER A 58 -0.29 20.72 -4.03
N ALA A 59 -0.50 19.82 -4.99
CA ALA A 59 -1.82 19.31 -5.33
C ALA A 59 -2.40 18.45 -4.20
N VAL A 60 -1.60 17.55 -3.62
CA VAL A 60 -2.00 16.72 -2.46
C VAL A 60 -2.42 17.59 -1.28
N ASN A 61 -1.68 18.67 -0.99
CA ASN A 61 -2.00 19.58 0.10
C ASN A 61 -3.30 20.38 -0.13
N ALA A 62 -3.71 20.57 -1.37
CA ALA A 62 -4.93 21.26 -1.73
C ALA A 62 -6.15 20.32 -1.84
N ALA A 63 -5.91 19.01 -1.98
CA ALA A 63 -6.96 18.03 -2.19
C ALA A 63 -7.85 17.83 -0.97
N GLY A 64 -9.16 17.78 -1.18
CA GLY A 64 -10.16 17.32 -0.23
C GLY A 64 -10.48 15.82 -0.40
N GLU A 65 -11.30 15.30 0.51
CA GLU A 65 -11.82 13.92 0.40
C GLU A 65 -12.58 13.72 -0.92
N GLY A 66 -12.29 12.62 -1.61
CA GLY A 66 -12.89 12.26 -2.89
C GLY A 66 -12.18 12.86 -4.11
N ASP A 67 -11.22 13.77 -3.92
CA ASP A 67 -10.52 14.42 -5.03
C ASP A 67 -9.52 13.45 -5.71
N THR A 68 -9.31 13.70 -7.01
CA THR A 68 -8.32 13.00 -7.81
C THR A 68 -7.19 13.94 -8.20
N ILE A 69 -5.96 13.58 -7.87
CA ILE A 69 -4.75 14.25 -8.34
C ILE A 69 -4.28 13.51 -9.59
N LEU A 70 -4.37 14.14 -10.74
CA LEU A 70 -3.93 13.57 -12.00
C LEU A 70 -2.60 14.21 -12.42
N VAL A 71 -1.54 13.39 -12.37
CA VAL A 71 -0.17 13.80 -12.66
C VAL A 71 0.14 13.51 -14.12
N ALA A 72 0.52 14.52 -14.88
CA ALA A 72 0.90 14.35 -16.29
C ALA A 72 2.26 13.65 -16.43
N THR A 73 2.49 13.05 -17.60
CA THR A 73 3.79 12.47 -18.00
C THR A 73 4.95 13.40 -17.66
N GLY A 74 5.98 12.87 -17.01
CA GLY A 74 7.16 13.64 -16.61
C GLY A 74 7.97 12.96 -15.52
N VAL A 75 9.12 13.57 -15.20
CA VAL A 75 9.98 13.15 -14.09
C VAL A 75 9.85 14.17 -12.96
N TYR A 76 9.44 13.69 -11.80
CA TYR A 76 9.22 14.49 -10.60
C TYR A 76 10.21 14.06 -9.51
N SER A 77 10.91 15.04 -8.93
CA SER A 77 11.88 14.78 -7.85
C SER A 77 11.33 15.36 -6.55
N GLU A 78 10.44 14.62 -5.91
CA GLU A 78 9.79 15.00 -4.66
C GLU A 78 9.43 13.78 -3.80
N ASN A 79 9.33 13.99 -2.50
CA ASN A 79 8.72 13.04 -1.57
C ASN A 79 7.26 13.45 -1.40
N VAL A 80 6.34 12.51 -1.60
CA VAL A 80 4.89 12.79 -1.58
C VAL A 80 4.25 12.16 -0.35
N VAL A 81 3.58 12.96 0.48
CA VAL A 81 2.85 12.48 1.66
C VAL A 81 1.36 12.73 1.47
N VAL A 82 0.57 11.65 1.45
CA VAL A 82 -0.89 11.69 1.28
C VAL A 82 -1.54 11.33 2.61
N SER A 83 -2.18 12.31 3.27
CA SER A 83 -2.84 12.11 4.57
C SER A 83 -4.35 12.35 4.53
N THR A 84 -4.88 12.95 3.46
CA THR A 84 -6.32 13.16 3.28
C THR A 84 -6.96 11.86 2.81
N SER A 85 -8.05 11.45 3.47
CA SER A 85 -8.81 10.26 3.13
C SER A 85 -9.50 10.38 1.77
N ASP A 86 -9.76 9.23 1.14
CA ASP A 86 -10.47 9.08 -0.13
C ASP A 86 -9.86 9.86 -1.31
N VAL A 87 -8.59 10.29 -1.20
CA VAL A 87 -7.84 10.91 -2.28
C VAL A 87 -7.30 9.85 -3.24
N ARG A 88 -7.40 10.13 -4.54
CA ARG A 88 -6.81 9.31 -5.61
C ARG A 88 -5.61 10.03 -6.21
N LEU A 89 -4.41 9.51 -5.98
CA LEU A 89 -3.17 9.97 -6.61
C LEU A 89 -2.87 9.08 -7.82
N ARG A 90 -2.98 9.63 -9.03
CA ARG A 90 -2.92 8.85 -10.26
C ARG A 90 -1.96 9.43 -11.30
N GLY A 91 -1.13 8.56 -11.87
CA GLY A 91 -0.34 8.88 -13.06
C GLY A 91 -1.21 8.93 -14.32
N GLY A 92 -1.08 9.96 -15.11
CA GLY A 92 -1.80 10.13 -16.38
C GLY A 92 -0.98 9.75 -17.61
N GLY A 93 -0.02 8.82 -17.46
CA GLY A 93 0.88 8.38 -18.51
C GLY A 93 2.21 7.94 -17.90
N ASP A 94 3.34 8.14 -18.59
CA ASP A 94 4.67 7.79 -18.06
C ASP A 94 5.07 8.81 -16.99
N VAL A 95 4.67 8.58 -15.75
CA VAL A 95 4.98 9.44 -14.60
C VAL A 95 6.05 8.78 -13.75
N VAL A 96 7.21 9.42 -13.66
CA VAL A 96 8.35 8.93 -12.88
C VAL A 96 8.55 9.80 -11.65
N LEU A 97 8.48 9.18 -10.48
CA LEU A 97 8.91 9.79 -9.21
C LEU A 97 10.33 9.31 -8.92
N ASP A 98 11.31 10.21 -9.02
CA ASP A 98 12.74 9.87 -8.97
C ASP A 98 13.42 10.49 -7.75
N GLY A 99 13.86 9.64 -6.84
CA GLY A 99 14.56 9.98 -5.61
C GLY A 99 16.09 10.11 -5.73
N THR A 100 16.69 10.13 -6.92
CA THR A 100 18.17 10.11 -7.10
C THR A 100 18.88 11.14 -6.23
N SER A 101 18.35 12.35 -6.11
CA SER A 101 18.91 13.44 -5.28
C SER A 101 18.24 13.59 -3.92
N LEU A 102 17.31 12.71 -3.56
CA LEU A 102 16.53 12.75 -2.34
C LEU A 102 16.86 11.54 -1.45
N SER A 103 16.45 11.62 -0.19
CA SER A 103 16.41 10.52 0.75
C SER A 103 14.97 10.23 1.18
N GLY A 104 14.76 9.13 1.90
CA GLY A 104 13.48 8.81 2.50
C GLY A 104 12.51 8.09 1.55
N ILE A 105 11.23 8.44 1.62
CA ILE A 105 10.12 7.70 1.02
C ILE A 105 9.63 8.40 -0.24
N GLY A 106 9.41 7.64 -1.33
CA GLY A 106 8.84 8.20 -2.56
C GLY A 106 7.40 8.65 -2.37
N ILE A 107 6.48 7.72 -2.05
CA ILE A 107 5.09 8.02 -1.73
C ILE A 107 4.75 7.44 -0.35
N HIS A 108 4.25 8.28 0.53
CA HIS A 108 3.84 7.90 1.88
C HIS A 108 2.34 8.17 2.09
N VAL A 109 1.53 7.13 2.09
CA VAL A 109 0.13 7.20 2.56
C VAL A 109 0.19 7.13 4.08
N LEU A 110 -0.13 8.22 4.76
CA LEU A 110 0.12 8.38 6.20
C LEU A 110 -1.12 8.86 6.95
N GLY A 111 -1.67 8.01 7.81
CA GLY A 111 -2.65 8.43 8.80
C GLY A 111 -2.02 9.18 9.98
N ALA A 112 -2.82 9.87 10.74
CA ALA A 112 -2.33 10.58 11.93
C ALA A 112 -1.91 9.63 13.07
N SER A 113 -2.52 8.45 13.14
CA SER A 113 -2.20 7.36 14.09
C SER A 113 -3.00 6.09 13.72
N ALA A 114 -2.73 4.99 14.43
CA ALA A 114 -3.51 3.76 14.31
C ALA A 114 -5.01 3.94 14.65
N THR A 115 -5.36 4.93 15.47
CA THR A 115 -6.75 5.26 15.83
C THR A 115 -7.38 6.37 14.99
N ALA A 116 -6.59 7.00 14.14
CA ALA A 116 -7.01 8.02 13.18
C ALA A 116 -6.32 7.74 11.83
N PRO A 117 -6.67 6.62 11.17
CA PRO A 117 -6.02 6.20 9.94
C PRO A 117 -6.46 7.07 8.76
N ALA A 118 -5.58 7.19 7.75
CA ALA A 118 -5.99 7.60 6.42
C ALA A 118 -6.84 6.48 5.79
N THR A 119 -8.00 6.81 5.23
CA THR A 119 -8.95 5.82 4.71
C THR A 119 -9.12 5.97 3.21
N GLY A 120 -9.18 4.87 2.46
CA GLY A 120 -9.58 4.86 1.05
C GLY A 120 -8.65 5.58 0.08
N VAL A 121 -7.40 5.85 0.46
CA VAL A 121 -6.40 6.48 -0.42
C VAL A 121 -6.00 5.52 -1.53
N GLU A 122 -5.99 5.99 -2.78
CA GLU A 122 -5.54 5.22 -3.93
C GLU A 122 -4.26 5.81 -4.51
N VAL A 123 -3.28 4.95 -4.86
CA VAL A 123 -2.03 5.32 -5.53
C VAL A 123 -1.84 4.41 -6.74
N SER A 124 -1.86 4.96 -7.95
CA SER A 124 -1.74 4.14 -9.16
C SER A 124 -0.98 4.80 -10.30
N ASP A 125 -0.45 3.96 -11.19
CA ASP A 125 0.15 4.36 -12.48
C ASP A 125 1.43 5.21 -12.34
N PHE A 126 2.26 4.93 -11.32
CA PHE A 126 3.56 5.58 -11.11
C PHE A 126 4.74 4.62 -11.34
N GLU A 127 5.83 5.14 -11.91
CA GLU A 127 7.17 4.60 -11.73
C GLU A 127 7.80 5.29 -10.51
N VAL A 128 8.18 4.52 -9.47
CA VAL A 128 8.77 5.04 -8.22
C VAL A 128 10.15 4.41 -8.02
N ARG A 129 11.20 5.21 -8.09
CA ARG A 129 12.58 4.68 -8.07
C ARG A 129 13.57 5.56 -7.33
N ASN A 130 14.71 4.96 -6.98
CA ASN A 130 15.87 5.65 -6.41
C ASN A 130 15.61 6.34 -5.06
N PHE A 131 14.59 5.92 -4.30
CA PHE A 131 14.37 6.33 -2.91
C PHE A 131 15.01 5.33 -1.94
N GLU A 132 15.00 5.63 -0.66
CA GLU A 132 15.32 4.65 0.40
C GLU A 132 14.16 3.65 0.56
N ARG A 133 12.92 4.11 0.38
CA ARG A 133 11.71 3.28 0.32
C ARG A 133 10.79 3.80 -0.78
N GLY A 134 10.19 2.89 -1.52
CA GLY A 134 9.33 3.28 -2.65
C GLY A 134 7.99 3.84 -2.20
N ILE A 135 7.03 2.97 -1.84
CA ILE A 135 5.68 3.34 -1.40
C ILE A 135 5.44 2.76 -0.01
N ILE A 136 5.01 3.60 0.93
CA ILE A 136 4.61 3.18 2.29
C ILE A 136 3.15 3.51 2.53
N VAL A 137 2.44 2.54 3.11
CA VAL A 137 1.07 2.69 3.61
C VAL A 137 1.14 2.50 5.13
N GLU A 138 1.05 3.60 5.87
CA GLU A 138 1.22 3.60 7.32
C GLU A 138 0.00 4.22 8.02
N TRP A 139 -0.48 3.53 9.05
CA TRP A 139 -1.71 3.91 9.77
C TRP A 139 -2.86 4.22 8.79
N ALA A 140 -3.09 3.31 7.85
CA ALA A 140 -4.12 3.48 6.84
C ALA A 140 -5.07 2.30 6.78
N THR A 141 -6.27 2.53 6.30
CA THR A 141 -7.25 1.47 6.08
C THR A 141 -7.90 1.61 4.71
N LYS A 142 -8.19 0.46 4.08
CA LYS A 142 -8.80 0.43 2.74
C LYS A 142 -7.98 1.20 1.68
N ALA A 143 -6.67 1.34 1.88
CA ALA A 143 -5.80 1.92 0.88
C ALA A 143 -5.66 0.97 -0.32
N ARG A 144 -5.51 1.52 -1.51
CA ARG A 144 -5.23 0.77 -2.73
C ARG A 144 -3.94 1.24 -3.36
N VAL A 145 -3.03 0.31 -3.63
CA VAL A 145 -1.77 0.55 -4.35
C VAL A 145 -1.74 -0.38 -5.56
N SER A 146 -1.97 0.16 -6.75
CA SER A 146 -2.10 -0.68 -7.95
C SER A 146 -1.40 -0.11 -9.17
N ASP A 147 -1.02 -0.99 -10.09
CA ASP A 147 -0.49 -0.63 -11.41
C ASP A 147 0.79 0.24 -11.36
N ASN A 148 1.57 0.16 -10.28
CA ASN A 148 2.81 0.90 -10.13
C ASN A 148 4.01 0.05 -10.52
N TYR A 149 5.07 0.70 -11.01
CA TYR A 149 6.39 0.13 -11.17
C TYR A 149 7.34 0.69 -10.10
N VAL A 150 7.65 -0.11 -9.07
CA VAL A 150 8.41 0.31 -7.90
C VAL A 150 9.76 -0.41 -7.88
N HIS A 151 10.85 0.31 -8.15
CA HIS A 151 12.12 -0.36 -8.38
C HIS A 151 13.35 0.48 -8.00
N ASP A 152 14.48 -0.21 -7.86
CA ASP A 152 15.80 0.41 -7.58
C ASP A 152 15.78 1.33 -6.35
N ASN A 153 14.87 1.05 -5.38
CA ASN A 153 14.86 1.74 -4.10
C ASN A 153 15.84 1.03 -3.17
N VAL A 154 16.81 1.77 -2.67
CA VAL A 154 17.98 1.21 -1.98
C VAL A 154 18.37 2.07 -0.79
N ASP A 155 18.86 1.43 0.28
CA ASP A 155 19.46 2.15 1.39
C ASP A 155 20.67 2.96 0.89
N LYS A 156 20.62 4.27 1.08
CA LYS A 156 21.68 5.22 0.68
C LYS A 156 22.67 5.49 1.80
N LEU A 157 22.34 5.05 3.02
CA LEU A 157 23.20 5.18 4.19
C LEU A 157 23.99 3.90 4.39
N ALA A 158 25.30 3.96 4.30
CA ALA A 158 26.16 2.84 4.62
C ALA A 158 26.68 2.94 6.07
N PRO A 159 26.70 1.83 6.85
CA PRO A 159 26.17 0.51 6.55
C PRO A 159 24.62 0.47 6.59
N ALA A 160 24.02 -0.37 5.77
CA ALA A 160 22.58 -0.50 5.62
C ALA A 160 21.85 -0.49 6.97
N VAL A 161 20.97 0.48 7.17
CA VAL A 161 20.08 0.54 8.33
C VAL A 161 18.94 -0.43 8.09
N LEU A 162 18.60 -1.24 9.08
CA LEU A 162 17.52 -2.22 8.96
C LEU A 162 16.20 -1.54 8.56
N GLY A 163 15.69 -1.89 7.39
CA GLY A 163 14.39 -1.43 6.92
C GLY A 163 14.39 -0.55 5.68
N ASP A 164 15.53 -0.03 5.26
CA ASP A 164 15.63 0.76 4.04
C ASP A 164 15.90 -0.13 2.81
N GLY A 165 15.48 0.32 1.63
CA GLY A 165 15.56 -0.47 0.40
C GLY A 165 14.32 -1.34 0.12
N THR A 166 13.16 -1.00 0.67
CA THR A 166 11.90 -1.72 0.42
C THR A 166 11.10 -1.08 -0.72
N GLY A 167 10.51 -1.91 -1.58
CA GLY A 167 9.65 -1.43 -2.66
C GLY A 167 8.32 -0.89 -2.15
N ILE A 168 7.45 -1.76 -1.63
CA ILE A 168 6.15 -1.40 -1.05
C ILE A 168 6.08 -1.91 0.38
N GLU A 169 5.64 -1.09 1.32
CA GLU A 169 5.56 -1.46 2.73
C GLU A 169 4.22 -1.06 3.34
N LEU A 170 3.57 -1.99 4.06
CA LEU A 170 2.38 -1.76 4.86
C LEU A 170 2.77 -1.83 6.35
N VAL A 171 2.51 -0.77 7.11
CA VAL A 171 2.81 -0.67 8.54
C VAL A 171 1.55 -0.26 9.29
N THR A 172 1.03 -1.13 10.13
CA THR A 172 -0.23 -0.87 10.86
C THR A 172 -1.35 -0.45 9.88
N ALA A 173 -1.38 -1.10 8.72
CA ALA A 173 -2.38 -0.89 7.68
C ALA A 173 -3.40 -2.02 7.70
N SER A 174 -4.67 -1.72 7.40
CA SER A 174 -5.72 -2.74 7.44
C SER A 174 -6.67 -2.68 6.26
N ALA A 175 -7.24 -3.84 5.91
CA ALA A 175 -8.23 -3.97 4.83
C ALA A 175 -7.80 -3.30 3.51
N SER A 176 -6.50 -3.22 3.26
CA SER A 176 -5.89 -2.55 2.11
C SER A 176 -5.55 -3.55 1.01
N ASP A 177 -5.46 -3.06 -0.22
CA ASP A 177 -5.24 -3.84 -1.43
C ASP A 177 -3.95 -3.39 -2.12
N VAL A 178 -3.05 -4.34 -2.41
CA VAL A 178 -1.82 -4.10 -3.19
C VAL A 178 -1.85 -5.05 -4.38
N SER A 179 -2.13 -4.53 -5.56
CA SER A 179 -2.39 -5.37 -6.73
C SER A 179 -1.75 -4.86 -8.02
N ASP A 180 -1.46 -5.78 -8.91
CA ASP A 180 -1.02 -5.49 -10.27
C ASP A 180 0.26 -4.64 -10.38
N ASN A 181 1.05 -4.54 -9.29
CA ASN A 181 2.31 -3.81 -9.28
C ASN A 181 3.45 -4.68 -9.81
N VAL A 182 4.44 -4.01 -10.41
CA VAL A 182 5.76 -4.59 -10.66
C VAL A 182 6.74 -4.02 -9.64
N VAL A 183 7.29 -4.89 -8.79
CA VAL A 183 8.17 -4.50 -7.68
C VAL A 183 9.51 -5.20 -7.85
N SER A 184 10.54 -4.47 -8.28
CA SER A 184 11.79 -5.12 -8.68
C SER A 184 13.06 -4.38 -8.26
N ARG A 185 14.15 -5.12 -8.07
CA ARG A 185 15.49 -4.59 -7.77
C ARG A 185 15.57 -3.63 -6.59
N ASN A 186 14.65 -3.77 -5.62
CA ASN A 186 14.75 -3.02 -4.37
C ASN A 186 15.77 -3.68 -3.43
N GLY A 187 16.50 -2.87 -2.68
CA GLY A 187 17.70 -3.30 -1.96
C GLY A 187 17.46 -4.33 -0.85
N LEU A 188 16.38 -4.21 -0.08
CA LEU A 188 16.07 -5.09 1.04
C LEU A 188 14.96 -6.10 0.73
N GLY A 189 13.88 -5.66 0.15
CA GLY A 189 12.74 -6.53 -0.15
C GLY A 189 11.73 -5.92 -1.10
N GLY A 190 10.87 -6.77 -1.67
CA GLY A 190 9.84 -6.32 -2.60
C GLY A 190 8.64 -5.69 -1.86
N ILE A 191 7.77 -6.53 -1.32
CA ILE A 191 6.56 -6.11 -0.58
C ILE A 191 6.66 -6.59 0.86
N GLN A 192 6.38 -5.72 1.83
CA GLN A 192 6.43 -6.05 3.25
C GLN A 192 5.16 -5.66 3.98
N LEU A 193 4.63 -6.59 4.79
CA LEU A 193 3.57 -6.34 5.76
C LEU A 193 4.18 -6.43 7.14
N ARG A 194 4.08 -5.35 7.91
CA ARG A 194 4.74 -5.24 9.22
C ARG A 194 3.78 -4.71 10.28
N VAL A 195 4.12 -4.99 11.50
CA VAL A 195 3.56 -4.50 12.77
C VAL A 195 2.10 -4.05 12.70
N GLY A 196 1.18 -4.95 13.03
CA GLY A 196 -0.25 -4.63 13.11
C GLY A 196 -0.97 -4.48 11.77
N SER A 197 -0.34 -4.92 10.67
CA SER A 197 -1.00 -4.93 9.36
C SER A 197 -1.92 -6.14 9.25
N THR A 198 -3.24 -5.90 9.17
CA THR A 198 -4.26 -6.96 9.21
C THR A 198 -5.24 -6.89 8.06
N ASP A 199 -5.78 -8.04 7.68
CA ASP A 199 -6.87 -8.13 6.70
C ASP A 199 -6.55 -7.52 5.33
N ASN A 200 -5.24 -7.40 4.98
CA ASN A 200 -4.81 -6.87 3.69
C ASN A 200 -4.76 -7.97 2.62
N THR A 201 -4.93 -7.58 1.37
CA THR A 201 -4.81 -8.47 0.22
C THR A 201 -3.66 -8.01 -0.69
N ILE A 202 -2.71 -8.93 -0.95
CA ILE A 202 -1.55 -8.71 -1.82
C ILE A 202 -1.69 -9.68 -3.00
N HIS A 203 -2.04 -9.19 -4.17
CA HIS A 203 -2.37 -10.09 -5.27
C HIS A 203 -1.98 -9.59 -6.66
N HIS A 204 -1.79 -10.52 -7.59
CA HIS A 204 -1.43 -10.26 -8.99
C HIS A 204 -0.16 -9.43 -9.19
N ASN A 205 0.66 -9.25 -8.15
CA ASN A 205 1.91 -8.51 -8.28
C ASN A 205 3.00 -9.39 -8.92
N ARG A 206 3.89 -8.73 -9.65
CA ARG A 206 5.18 -9.29 -10.06
C ARG A 206 6.26 -8.74 -9.14
N VAL A 207 6.94 -9.63 -8.41
CA VAL A 207 7.95 -9.29 -7.40
C VAL A 207 9.25 -10.01 -7.72
N ASP A 208 10.23 -9.31 -8.29
CA ASP A 208 11.43 -9.94 -8.81
C ASP A 208 12.73 -9.18 -8.51
N GLU A 209 13.82 -9.94 -8.37
CA GLU A 209 15.19 -9.41 -8.20
C GLU A 209 15.36 -8.48 -6.99
N ASN A 210 14.53 -8.61 -5.95
CA ASN A 210 14.65 -7.80 -4.74
C ASN A 210 15.65 -8.40 -3.75
N GLY A 211 16.22 -7.55 -2.88
CA GLY A 211 17.06 -7.95 -1.77
C GLY A 211 18.56 -7.99 -2.04
N SER A 212 19.05 -7.30 -3.06
CA SER A 212 20.46 -7.30 -3.44
C SER A 212 21.40 -6.71 -2.38
N GLN A 213 20.91 -5.84 -1.48
CA GLN A 213 21.69 -5.24 -0.39
C GLN A 213 21.57 -5.99 0.94
N SER A 214 20.77 -7.04 1.00
CA SER A 214 20.62 -7.83 2.22
C SER A 214 21.88 -8.63 2.50
N SER A 215 22.71 -8.19 3.44
CA SER A 215 23.93 -8.89 3.86
C SER A 215 23.70 -9.87 5.01
N THR A 216 22.66 -9.70 5.79
CA THR A 216 22.39 -10.49 7.01
C THR A 216 20.96 -11.04 7.05
N PHE A 217 20.04 -10.39 6.37
CA PHE A 217 18.67 -10.87 6.25
C PHE A 217 18.40 -11.19 4.78
N ASP A 218 17.80 -12.31 4.55
CA ASP A 218 17.46 -12.76 3.21
C ASP A 218 16.62 -11.72 2.50
N GLY A 219 17.08 -11.24 1.35
CA GLY A 219 16.29 -10.38 0.48
C GLY A 219 15.00 -11.05 0.06
N VAL A 220 13.90 -10.70 0.69
CA VAL A 220 12.62 -11.41 0.54
C VAL A 220 11.77 -10.75 -0.54
N GLY A 221 11.16 -11.55 -1.41
CA GLY A 221 10.17 -11.03 -2.35
C GLY A 221 8.97 -10.44 -1.63
N ILE A 222 8.22 -11.26 -0.85
CA ILE A 222 7.10 -10.81 -0.02
C ILE A 222 7.32 -11.27 1.43
N LEU A 223 7.35 -10.32 2.36
CA LEU A 223 7.55 -10.56 3.80
C LEU A 223 6.29 -10.23 4.59
N VAL A 224 5.84 -11.16 5.43
CA VAL A 224 4.80 -10.94 6.45
C VAL A 224 5.45 -11.11 7.82
N THR A 225 5.53 -10.02 8.61
CA THR A 225 6.25 -10.02 9.88
C THR A 225 5.70 -8.99 10.87
N GLY A 226 6.06 -9.13 12.12
CA GLY A 226 5.71 -8.18 13.17
C GLY A 226 4.48 -8.58 13.99
N ALA A 227 4.31 -7.89 15.13
CA ALA A 227 3.23 -8.16 16.07
C ALA A 227 1.88 -7.78 15.48
N GLY A 228 0.89 -8.67 15.54
CA GLY A 228 -0.46 -8.40 15.07
C GLY A 228 -0.57 -8.25 13.54
N THR A 229 0.36 -8.86 12.79
CA THR A 229 0.29 -8.89 11.32
C THR A 229 -0.43 -10.18 10.90
N ASP A 230 -1.74 -10.17 11.06
CA ASP A 230 -2.59 -11.34 11.01
C ASP A 230 -3.65 -11.23 9.90
N ASN A 231 -4.23 -12.37 9.50
CA ASN A 231 -5.35 -12.47 8.57
C ASN A 231 -5.11 -11.85 7.17
N ASN A 232 -3.86 -11.69 6.75
CA ASN A 232 -3.56 -11.15 5.43
C ASN A 232 -3.65 -12.26 4.37
N GLN A 233 -3.93 -11.88 3.13
CA GLN A 233 -4.00 -12.76 1.98
C GLN A 233 -2.89 -12.41 0.98
N VAL A 234 -2.00 -13.35 0.71
CA VAL A 234 -0.95 -13.25 -0.31
C VAL A 234 -1.28 -14.25 -1.40
N GLN A 235 -1.80 -13.80 -2.54
CA GLN A 235 -2.36 -14.73 -3.52
C GLN A 235 -2.15 -14.29 -4.97
N HIS A 236 -2.04 -15.26 -5.87
CA HIS A 236 -1.89 -15.00 -7.31
C HIS A 236 -0.69 -14.12 -7.70
N ASN A 237 0.35 -14.03 -6.87
CA ASN A 237 1.54 -13.26 -7.18
C ASN A 237 2.57 -14.11 -7.94
N LYS A 238 3.39 -13.44 -8.76
CA LYS A 238 4.56 -14.01 -9.42
C LYS A 238 5.83 -13.49 -8.75
N ILE A 239 6.51 -14.35 -8.00
CA ILE A 239 7.68 -14.00 -7.18
C ILE A 239 8.90 -14.74 -7.71
N VAL A 240 9.83 -14.02 -8.35
CA VAL A 240 10.89 -14.66 -9.14
C VAL A 240 12.26 -14.04 -8.88
N ALA A 241 13.28 -14.87 -8.77
CA ALA A 241 14.69 -14.45 -8.74
C ALA A 241 15.05 -13.43 -7.63
N ASN A 242 14.35 -13.44 -6.50
CA ASN A 242 14.74 -12.61 -5.36
C ASN A 242 15.99 -13.17 -4.67
N PHE A 243 16.80 -12.30 -4.07
CA PHE A 243 18.09 -12.65 -3.49
C PHE A 243 18.00 -13.41 -2.15
N GLY A 244 16.82 -13.78 -1.73
CA GLY A 244 16.54 -14.60 -0.59
C GLY A 244 15.34 -15.51 -0.85
N ARG A 245 14.36 -15.47 0.05
CA ARG A 245 13.13 -16.26 -0.10
C ARG A 245 12.11 -15.57 -1.00
N GLY A 246 11.28 -16.35 -1.68
CA GLY A 246 10.16 -15.79 -2.42
C GLY A 246 9.14 -15.16 -1.49
N ILE A 247 8.50 -15.96 -0.64
CA ILE A 247 7.55 -15.52 0.40
C ILE A 247 8.05 -15.99 1.76
N LEU A 248 8.02 -15.11 2.75
CA LEU A 248 8.40 -15.44 4.13
C LEU A 248 7.35 -14.93 5.12
N LEU A 249 6.83 -15.85 5.93
CA LEU A 249 6.08 -15.55 7.14
C LEU A 249 7.00 -15.79 8.32
N SER A 250 7.37 -14.76 9.08
CA SER A 250 8.36 -14.92 10.14
C SER A 250 8.17 -13.95 11.29
N ARG A 251 8.43 -14.47 12.49
CA ARG A 251 8.45 -13.66 13.70
C ARG A 251 9.44 -14.23 14.72
N PRO A 252 10.15 -13.39 15.49
CA PRO A 252 11.07 -13.86 16.50
C PRO A 252 10.42 -14.83 17.49
N PRO A 253 11.14 -15.87 17.97
CA PRO A 253 10.65 -16.78 18.99
C PRO A 253 10.25 -16.05 20.28
N GLY A 254 9.31 -16.61 21.04
CA GLY A 254 8.86 -16.04 22.31
C GLY A 254 7.96 -14.81 22.21
N THR A 255 7.51 -14.47 21.02
CA THR A 255 6.56 -13.37 20.77
C THR A 255 5.16 -13.93 20.50
N VAL A 256 4.12 -13.05 20.50
CA VAL A 256 2.75 -13.45 20.11
C VAL A 256 2.79 -14.01 18.68
N PRO A 257 2.24 -15.16 18.40
CA PRO A 257 2.30 -15.77 17.08
C PRO A 257 1.69 -14.89 15.98
N LEU A 258 2.29 -14.93 14.80
CA LEU A 258 1.72 -14.42 13.56
C LEU A 258 0.80 -15.49 12.99
N SER A 259 -0.47 -15.18 12.76
CA SER A 259 -1.50 -16.17 12.47
C SER A 259 -2.59 -15.74 11.49
N GLY A 260 -3.37 -16.72 11.03
CA GLY A 260 -4.53 -16.47 10.16
C GLY A 260 -4.19 -16.02 8.74
N ASN A 261 -2.90 -15.93 8.37
CA ASN A 261 -2.54 -15.49 7.04
C ASN A 261 -2.72 -16.62 6.01
N LEU A 262 -3.20 -16.26 4.83
CA LEU A 262 -3.38 -17.14 3.68
C LEU A 262 -2.31 -16.85 2.63
N VAL A 263 -1.55 -17.88 2.23
CA VAL A 263 -0.63 -17.84 1.08
C VAL A 263 -1.14 -18.82 0.04
N ALA A 264 -1.75 -18.32 -1.05
CA ALA A 264 -2.44 -19.20 -1.98
C ALA A 264 -2.20 -18.83 -3.45
N HIS A 265 -2.12 -19.85 -4.31
CA HIS A 265 -2.05 -19.68 -5.76
C HIS A 265 -0.88 -18.81 -6.25
N ASN A 266 0.19 -18.68 -5.48
CA ASN A 266 1.38 -17.94 -5.88
C ASN A 266 2.32 -18.82 -6.71
N ARG A 267 3.08 -18.16 -7.58
CA ARG A 267 4.20 -18.76 -8.28
C ARG A 267 5.51 -18.18 -7.79
N ALA A 268 6.22 -18.92 -6.93
CA ALA A 268 7.49 -18.53 -6.33
C ALA A 268 8.64 -19.39 -6.92
N HIS A 269 9.35 -18.86 -7.90
CA HIS A 269 10.38 -19.58 -8.65
C HIS A 269 11.72 -18.87 -8.63
N ARG A 270 12.81 -19.66 -8.74
CA ARG A 270 14.18 -19.19 -8.94
C ARG A 270 14.66 -18.19 -7.87
N ASN A 271 14.04 -18.20 -6.70
CA ASN A 271 14.55 -17.42 -5.58
C ASN A 271 15.80 -18.10 -5.03
N LEU A 272 16.72 -17.28 -4.51
CA LEU A 272 18.03 -17.78 -4.07
C LEU A 272 17.94 -18.77 -2.92
N ARG A 273 16.90 -18.66 -2.07
CA ARG A 273 16.53 -19.60 -1.02
C ARG A 273 15.15 -20.22 -1.28
N ALA A 274 14.44 -20.64 -0.23
CA ALA A 274 13.12 -21.27 -0.37
C ALA A 274 12.13 -20.38 -1.15
N GLY A 275 11.26 -21.02 -1.92
CA GLY A 275 10.17 -20.33 -2.59
C GLY A 275 9.17 -19.75 -1.60
N ILE A 276 8.71 -20.58 -0.64
CA ILE A 276 7.82 -20.16 0.46
C ILE A 276 8.35 -20.74 1.77
N ALA A 277 8.44 -19.90 2.80
CA ALA A 277 8.90 -20.31 4.12
C ALA A 277 8.01 -19.74 5.22
N ILE A 278 7.78 -20.57 6.27
CA ILE A 278 7.22 -20.14 7.55
C ILE A 278 8.28 -20.40 8.62
N MET A 279 8.52 -19.42 9.49
CA MET A 279 9.59 -19.51 10.47
C MET A 279 9.17 -19.04 11.85
N PHE A 280 9.70 -19.70 12.88
CA PHE A 280 9.62 -19.33 14.29
C PHE A 280 8.18 -19.21 14.82
N ALA A 281 7.79 -18.08 15.40
CA ALA A 281 6.46 -17.87 15.97
C ALA A 281 5.39 -17.47 14.92
N ALA A 282 5.34 -18.17 13.79
CA ALA A 282 4.31 -18.02 12.77
C ALA A 282 3.49 -19.32 12.70
N THR A 283 2.30 -19.33 13.28
CA THR A 283 1.45 -20.54 13.45
C THR A 283 0.02 -20.27 13.07
N GLY A 284 -0.75 -21.30 12.68
CA GLY A 284 -2.16 -21.11 12.30
C GLY A 284 -2.33 -20.41 10.96
N ASN A 285 -1.31 -20.43 10.09
CA ASN A 285 -1.38 -19.90 8.75
C ASN A 285 -1.72 -21.01 7.74
N THR A 286 -2.22 -20.64 6.58
CA THR A 286 -2.61 -21.57 5.52
C THR A 286 -1.80 -21.30 4.25
N VAL A 287 -1.12 -22.34 3.74
CA VAL A 287 -0.31 -22.28 2.50
C VAL A 287 -0.82 -23.34 1.55
N VAL A 288 -1.53 -22.92 0.49
CA VAL A 288 -2.24 -23.85 -0.38
C VAL A 288 -2.15 -23.49 -1.87
N HIS A 289 -2.10 -24.52 -2.70
CA HIS A 289 -2.14 -24.38 -4.16
C HIS A 289 -1.04 -23.47 -4.76
N ASN A 290 0.12 -23.36 -4.13
CA ASN A 290 1.23 -22.57 -4.67
C ASN A 290 2.14 -23.44 -5.56
N ASP A 291 2.78 -22.81 -6.52
CA ASP A 291 3.87 -23.41 -7.30
C ASP A 291 5.19 -22.77 -6.84
N ALA A 292 5.98 -23.52 -6.06
CA ALA A 292 7.24 -23.07 -5.46
C ALA A 292 8.44 -23.89 -5.96
N ARG A 293 8.44 -24.33 -7.20
CA ARG A 293 9.53 -25.14 -7.78
C ARG A 293 10.75 -24.27 -8.17
N GLU A 294 11.87 -24.92 -8.43
CA GLU A 294 13.10 -24.30 -8.95
C GLU A 294 13.71 -23.20 -8.02
N ASN A 295 13.57 -23.33 -6.72
CA ASN A 295 14.16 -22.42 -5.76
C ASN A 295 15.44 -22.99 -5.14
N ASN A 296 16.04 -22.26 -4.20
CA ASN A 296 17.28 -22.58 -3.50
C ASN A 296 18.49 -22.71 -4.43
N LEU A 297 18.67 -21.69 -5.24
CA LEU A 297 19.78 -21.63 -6.21
C LEU A 297 21.14 -21.33 -5.54
N SER A 298 21.15 -20.92 -4.25
CA SER A 298 22.36 -20.64 -3.49
C SER A 298 23.20 -21.88 -3.22
N GLY A 299 22.58 -23.06 -3.19
CA GLY A 299 23.24 -24.30 -2.77
C GLY A 299 23.77 -24.28 -1.32
N LEU A 300 23.38 -23.28 -0.52
CA LEU A 300 23.84 -23.09 0.84
C LEU A 300 23.01 -23.93 1.84
N PRO A 301 23.66 -24.53 2.87
CA PRO A 301 22.96 -25.10 4.02
C PRO A 301 22.07 -24.04 4.70
N PRO A 302 21.00 -24.39 5.42
CA PRO A 302 20.66 -25.73 5.85
C PRO A 302 19.77 -26.55 4.91
N CYS A 303 19.23 -25.99 3.85
CA CYS A 303 18.32 -26.73 2.98
C CYS A 303 18.78 -26.76 1.53
N PHE A 304 19.47 -27.83 1.16
CA PHE A 304 20.02 -28.01 -0.18
C PHE A 304 18.98 -28.20 -1.28
N HIS A 305 17.71 -28.04 -1.12
CA HIS A 305 16.68 -28.15 -2.17
C HIS A 305 15.27 -27.84 -1.64
N CYS A 306 15.14 -27.01 -0.60
CA CYS A 306 13.83 -26.69 -0.06
C CYS A 306 13.13 -25.63 -0.90
N ASN A 307 12.12 -26.03 -1.61
CA ASN A 307 11.21 -25.09 -2.29
C ASN A 307 10.15 -24.56 -1.31
N LEU A 308 9.71 -25.42 -0.38
CA LEU A 308 8.75 -25.14 0.68
C LEU A 308 9.39 -25.49 2.03
N PHE A 309 9.24 -24.63 3.02
CA PHE A 309 9.95 -24.77 4.28
C PHE A 309 9.11 -24.30 5.47
N ASP A 310 8.99 -25.14 6.51
CA ASP A 310 8.33 -24.78 7.77
C ASP A 310 9.26 -25.07 8.96
N LEU A 311 9.70 -24.01 9.62
CA LEU A 311 10.50 -24.04 10.85
C LEU A 311 9.72 -23.43 12.01
N SER A 312 8.42 -23.41 11.94
CA SER A 312 7.57 -22.92 13.01
C SER A 312 7.40 -23.99 14.11
N ILE A 313 6.75 -23.60 15.19
CA ILE A 313 6.38 -24.55 16.27
C ILE A 313 5.16 -25.42 15.89
N GLY A 314 4.73 -25.40 14.63
CA GLY A 314 3.61 -26.16 14.09
C GLY A 314 2.30 -25.39 14.00
N GLY A 315 1.25 -26.09 13.59
CA GLY A 315 -0.10 -25.53 13.50
C GLY A 315 -0.41 -24.80 12.20
N ASN A 316 0.51 -24.80 11.22
CA ASN A 316 0.23 -24.29 9.87
C ASN A 316 -0.35 -25.40 8.99
N THR A 317 -1.19 -25.01 8.05
CA THR A 317 -1.77 -25.92 7.04
C THR A 317 -1.05 -25.78 5.72
N TRP A 318 -0.54 -26.90 5.19
CA TRP A 318 0.09 -26.99 3.88
C TRP A 318 -0.68 -27.99 3.01
N ASP A 319 -1.28 -27.54 1.90
CA ASP A 319 -2.03 -28.45 1.01
C ASP A 319 -1.83 -28.09 -0.46
N LYS A 320 -1.71 -29.11 -1.30
CA LYS A 320 -1.66 -29.01 -2.77
C LYS A 320 -0.63 -27.99 -3.32
N ASN A 321 0.48 -27.80 -2.63
CA ASN A 321 1.58 -26.99 -3.14
C ASN A 321 2.51 -27.84 -4.03
N LEU A 322 3.04 -27.25 -5.08
CA LEU A 322 4.06 -27.88 -5.93
C LEU A 322 5.45 -27.42 -5.49
N GLY A 323 6.35 -28.37 -5.26
CA GLY A 323 7.72 -28.14 -4.83
C GLY A 323 8.15 -29.19 -3.79
N THR A 324 9.46 -29.30 -3.58
CA THR A 324 9.99 -30.16 -2.52
C THR A 324 9.73 -29.51 -1.19
N PHE A 325 9.04 -30.24 -0.29
CA PHE A 325 8.73 -29.79 1.06
C PHE A 325 9.69 -30.40 2.06
N ASN A 326 10.14 -29.61 3.03
CA ASN A 326 10.99 -30.09 4.10
C ASN A 326 10.44 -29.60 5.44
N GLU A 327 9.72 -30.50 6.12
CA GLU A 327 9.14 -30.26 7.45
C GLU A 327 10.12 -30.51 8.59
N THR A 328 11.15 -31.34 8.41
CA THR A 328 11.82 -31.95 9.56
C THR A 328 13.29 -32.31 9.36
N ASP A 329 13.97 -31.75 8.41
CA ASP A 329 15.41 -31.99 8.36
C ASP A 329 16.10 -31.19 9.46
N ALA A 330 16.46 -31.86 10.55
CA ALA A 330 17.20 -31.27 11.67
C ALA A 330 18.53 -30.63 11.19
N SER A 331 19.03 -30.98 10.02
CA SER A 331 20.16 -30.33 9.37
C SER A 331 19.83 -28.91 8.87
N CYS A 332 18.55 -28.56 8.77
CA CYS A 332 18.08 -27.20 8.47
C CYS A 332 18.05 -26.28 9.71
N LEU A 333 18.39 -26.77 10.88
CA LEU A 333 18.30 -26.07 12.17
C LEU A 333 19.62 -25.51 12.70
N GLN A 334 20.73 -25.64 11.96
CA GLN A 334 22.06 -25.17 12.40
C GLN A 334 22.52 -23.91 11.68
#